data_7c4bb83486ea9bffd9ce49789e9995a7
#
_entry.id   7c4bb83486ea9bffd9ce49789e9995a7
#
_cell.length_a   1.000
_cell.length_b   1.000
_cell.length_c   1.000
_cell.angle_alpha   90.00
_cell.angle_beta   90.00
_cell.angle_gamma   90.00
#
_symmetry.space_group_name_H-M   'P 1'
#
loop_
_entity.id
_entity.type
_entity.pdbx_description
1 polymer ?
#
loop_
_entity_poly.entity_id
_entity_poly.type
_entity_poly.pdbx_seq_one_letter_code
_entity_poly.pdbx_strand_id
1 'polypeptide(L)'
;MIRILRQIFSTGIVTEDVLGQEEAHIKVVGDRLEEAVKKRFRGSLAIRHVDAGSCNGCELEINALNNSIYNCERYGIHFTASPRFADMLLVTGPVSRNMEIALRRTYDAAPTPKLVVAVGDCGCNGGVFGETYASLGGIDKVIPVDA
;
A
#
# COMPACT_ATOMS: atom_id res chain seq x y z
N MET A 1 33.02 -26.86 -4.03
CA MET A 1 32.33 -26.82 -5.33
C MET A 1 31.58 -28.13 -5.66
N ILE A 2 32.24 -29.29 -5.65
CA ILE A 2 31.63 -30.61 -5.93
C ILE A 2 30.42 -30.92 -5.04
N ARG A 3 30.45 -30.56 -3.76
CA ARG A 3 29.34 -30.76 -2.80
C ARG A 3 28.08 -30.00 -3.20
N ILE A 4 28.22 -28.76 -3.67
CA ILE A 4 27.10 -27.92 -4.14
C ILE A 4 26.49 -28.51 -5.41
N LEU A 5 27.32 -28.89 -6.37
CA LEU A 5 26.85 -29.52 -7.60
C LEU A 5 26.11 -30.84 -7.31
N ARG A 6 26.64 -31.66 -6.41
CA ARG A 6 25.97 -32.89 -5.98
C ARG A 6 24.61 -32.63 -5.33
N GLN A 7 24.51 -31.56 -4.54
CA GLN A 7 23.26 -31.16 -3.88
C GLN A 7 22.24 -30.66 -4.91
N ILE A 8 22.66 -29.86 -5.90
CA ILE A 8 21.78 -29.40 -7.01
C ILE A 8 21.21 -30.60 -7.77
N PHE A 9 22.04 -31.57 -8.13
CA PHE A 9 21.59 -32.77 -8.86
C PHE A 9 20.75 -33.75 -8.01
N SER A 10 20.95 -33.77 -6.68
CA SER A 10 20.18 -34.65 -5.79
C SER A 10 18.84 -34.10 -5.36
N THR A 11 18.70 -32.75 -5.37
CA THR A 11 17.47 -32.08 -4.90
C THR A 11 16.43 -31.99 -6.00
N GLY A 12 16.85 -31.99 -7.29
CA GLY A 12 15.93 -31.86 -8.42
C GLY A 12 15.25 -30.47 -8.47
N ILE A 13 14.12 -30.39 -9.16
CA ILE A 13 13.29 -29.19 -9.26
C ILE A 13 12.38 -29.17 -8.04
N VAL A 14 12.58 -28.21 -7.13
CA VAL A 14 11.77 -28.01 -5.91
C VAL A 14 10.80 -26.81 -6.03
N THR A 15 10.76 -26.18 -7.20
CA THR A 15 9.85 -25.08 -7.47
C THR A 15 8.52 -25.61 -7.99
N GLU A 16 7.44 -25.12 -7.44
CA GLU A 16 6.09 -25.37 -7.94
C GLU A 16 5.74 -24.31 -9.00
N ASP A 17 4.93 -24.70 -9.98
CA ASP A 17 4.43 -23.77 -10.99
C ASP A 17 3.21 -23.02 -10.43
N VAL A 18 3.48 -21.95 -9.70
CA VAL A 18 2.46 -21.12 -9.01
C VAL A 18 1.88 -20.03 -9.93
N LEU A 19 2.61 -19.69 -10.99
CA LEU A 19 2.31 -18.53 -11.84
C LEU A 19 0.88 -18.52 -12.42
N GLY A 20 0.35 -19.67 -12.82
CA GLY A 20 -0.99 -19.74 -13.43
C GLY A 20 -2.15 -19.45 -12.46
N GLN A 21 -2.01 -19.75 -11.17
CA GLN A 21 -3.06 -19.53 -10.17
C GLN A 21 -3.02 -18.10 -9.62
N GLU A 22 -1.83 -17.56 -9.38
CA GLU A 22 -1.66 -16.18 -8.91
C GLU A 22 -2.08 -15.17 -9.97
N GLU A 23 -1.70 -15.36 -11.22
CA GLU A 23 -2.12 -14.49 -12.33
C GLU A 23 -3.64 -14.46 -12.49
N ALA A 24 -4.31 -15.60 -12.40
CA ALA A 24 -5.76 -15.67 -12.47
C ALA A 24 -6.43 -14.93 -11.31
N HIS A 25 -5.90 -15.06 -10.09
CA HIS A 25 -6.41 -14.37 -8.90
C HIS A 25 -6.21 -12.86 -8.99
N ILE A 26 -5.01 -12.41 -9.37
CA ILE A 26 -4.69 -10.99 -9.56
C ILE A 26 -5.61 -10.39 -10.62
N LYS A 27 -5.86 -11.08 -11.72
CA LYS A 27 -6.76 -10.61 -12.77
C LYS A 27 -8.19 -10.44 -12.25
N VAL A 28 -8.74 -11.43 -11.53
CA VAL A 28 -10.10 -11.35 -10.97
C VAL A 28 -10.26 -10.18 -9.99
N VAL A 29 -9.27 -9.97 -9.12
CA VAL A 29 -9.27 -8.85 -8.18
C VAL A 29 -9.14 -7.52 -8.92
N GLY A 30 -8.25 -7.46 -9.91
CA GLY A 30 -8.04 -6.28 -10.75
C GLY A 30 -9.29 -5.87 -11.53
N ASP A 31 -9.98 -6.82 -12.17
CA ASP A 31 -11.20 -6.55 -12.92
C ASP A 31 -12.32 -6.00 -12.02
N ARG A 32 -12.48 -6.55 -10.80
CA ARG A 32 -13.43 -6.03 -9.80
C ARG A 32 -13.08 -4.62 -9.34
N LEU A 33 -11.80 -4.37 -9.14
CA LEU A 33 -11.30 -3.06 -8.74
C LEU A 33 -11.52 -2.04 -9.85
N GLU A 34 -11.22 -2.38 -11.11
CA GLU A 34 -11.47 -1.53 -12.26
C GLU A 34 -12.96 -1.17 -12.38
N GLU A 35 -13.86 -2.14 -12.20
CA GLU A 35 -15.31 -1.89 -12.22
C GLU A 35 -15.73 -0.93 -11.10
N ALA A 36 -15.20 -1.10 -9.89
CA ALA A 36 -15.45 -0.22 -8.76
C ALA A 36 -14.93 1.20 -9.00
N VAL A 37 -13.73 1.33 -9.57
CA VAL A 37 -13.12 2.61 -9.94
C VAL A 37 -13.93 3.31 -11.03
N LYS A 38 -14.36 2.58 -12.06
CA LYS A 38 -15.23 3.13 -13.12
C LYS A 38 -16.54 3.66 -12.56
N LYS A 39 -17.17 2.92 -11.65
CA LYS A 39 -18.47 3.28 -11.06
C LYS A 39 -18.39 4.48 -10.11
N ARG A 40 -17.36 4.56 -9.26
CA ARG A 40 -17.27 5.57 -8.19
C ARG A 40 -16.41 6.78 -8.58
N PHE A 41 -15.35 6.58 -9.36
CA PHE A 41 -14.33 7.57 -9.69
C PHE A 41 -14.26 7.89 -11.18
N ARG A 42 -15.27 7.49 -11.96
CA ARG A 42 -15.32 7.74 -13.42
C ARG A 42 -14.15 7.16 -14.20
N GLY A 43 -13.54 6.10 -13.66
CA GLY A 43 -12.43 5.39 -14.30
C GLY A 43 -11.03 5.86 -13.89
N SER A 44 -10.89 6.75 -12.90
CA SER A 44 -9.59 7.25 -12.46
C SER A 44 -9.61 7.50 -10.96
N LEU A 45 -8.85 6.68 -10.21
CA LEU A 45 -8.62 6.82 -8.78
C LEU A 45 -7.22 7.39 -8.52
N ALA A 46 -7.16 8.61 -8.02
CA ALA A 46 -5.92 9.27 -7.66
C ALA A 46 -5.58 9.00 -6.19
N ILE A 47 -4.46 8.36 -5.93
CA ILE A 47 -4.00 8.01 -4.60
C ILE A 47 -2.81 8.88 -4.20
N ARG A 48 -2.89 9.52 -3.03
CA ARG A 48 -1.73 10.11 -2.38
C ARG A 48 -1.23 9.18 -1.28
N HIS A 49 -0.06 8.62 -1.47
CA HIS A 49 0.63 7.88 -0.43
C HIS A 49 1.28 8.85 0.57
N VAL A 50 1.14 8.56 1.86
CA VAL A 50 1.69 9.35 2.96
C VAL A 50 2.41 8.42 3.92
N ASP A 51 3.72 8.61 4.07
CA ASP A 51 4.51 7.96 5.10
C ASP A 51 4.38 8.76 6.41
N ALA A 52 3.83 8.12 7.44
CA ALA A 52 3.64 8.73 8.78
C ALA A 52 4.74 8.35 9.79
N GLY A 53 5.78 7.67 9.35
CA GLY A 53 6.92 7.23 10.18
C GLY A 53 7.19 5.73 10.06
N SER A 54 7.07 5.20 8.88
CA SER A 54 7.18 3.77 8.57
C SER A 54 8.62 3.24 8.56
N CYS A 55 8.74 1.91 8.52
CA CYS A 55 10.02 1.21 8.33
C CYS A 55 10.37 0.99 6.85
N ASN A 56 9.61 1.58 5.91
CA ASN A 56 9.72 1.41 4.47
C ASN A 56 9.27 0.04 3.92
N GLY A 57 8.75 -0.87 4.73
CA GLY A 57 8.26 -2.17 4.26
C GLY A 57 7.04 -2.04 3.37
N CYS A 58 5.97 -1.41 3.88
CA CYS A 58 4.74 -1.17 3.12
C CYS A 58 4.98 -0.28 1.89
N GLU A 59 5.87 0.70 1.98
CA GLU A 59 6.23 1.58 0.87
C GLU A 59 6.85 0.83 -0.31
N LEU A 60 7.72 -0.14 -0.04
CA LEU A 60 8.31 -0.97 -1.08
C LEU A 60 7.26 -1.80 -1.81
N GLU A 61 6.29 -2.36 -1.08
CA GLU A 61 5.16 -3.09 -1.67
C GLU A 61 4.24 -2.15 -2.48
N ILE A 62 3.93 -0.96 -1.97
CA ILE A 62 3.15 0.04 -2.69
C ILE A 62 3.86 0.48 -3.98
N ASN A 63 5.18 0.70 -3.93
CA ASN A 63 5.96 1.02 -5.11
C ASN A 63 5.98 -0.13 -6.13
N ALA A 64 5.97 -1.37 -5.67
CA ALA A 64 5.89 -2.54 -6.54
C ALA A 64 4.58 -2.62 -7.34
N LEU A 65 3.49 -2.00 -6.88
CA LEU A 65 2.23 -1.95 -7.64
C LEU A 65 2.35 -1.25 -9.00
N ASN A 66 3.35 -0.37 -9.16
CA ASN A 66 3.61 0.32 -10.42
C ASN A 66 4.58 -0.43 -11.34
N ASN A 67 5.04 -1.61 -10.98
CA ASN A 67 5.91 -2.40 -11.83
C ASN A 67 5.14 -2.99 -13.03
N SER A 68 5.87 -3.55 -14.00
CA SER A 68 5.28 -4.12 -15.22
C SER A 68 4.41 -5.36 -14.99
N ILE A 69 4.56 -6.03 -13.83
CA ILE A 69 3.81 -7.25 -13.50
C ILE A 69 2.44 -6.87 -12.94
N TYR A 70 2.40 -6.05 -11.89
CA TYR A 70 1.14 -5.64 -11.25
C TYR A 70 0.43 -4.55 -12.04
N ASN A 71 1.18 -3.52 -12.47
CA ASN A 71 0.71 -2.43 -13.32
C ASN A 71 -0.69 -1.92 -12.91
N CYS A 72 -0.79 -1.35 -11.71
CA CYS A 72 -2.07 -0.89 -11.17
C CYS A 72 -2.73 0.21 -12.02
N GLU A 73 -1.95 0.94 -12.83
CA GLU A 73 -2.47 1.98 -13.73
C GLU A 73 -3.44 1.42 -14.79
N ARG A 74 -3.27 0.16 -15.20
CA ARG A 74 -4.21 -0.48 -16.14
C ARG A 74 -5.64 -0.61 -15.60
N TYR A 75 -5.79 -0.57 -14.27
CA TYR A 75 -7.08 -0.62 -13.59
C TYR A 75 -7.62 0.77 -13.24
N GLY A 76 -7.01 1.82 -13.77
CA GLY A 76 -7.41 3.21 -13.51
C GLY A 76 -6.94 3.75 -12.16
N ILE A 77 -5.92 3.16 -11.55
CA ILE A 77 -5.35 3.61 -10.29
C ILE A 77 -4.00 4.26 -10.56
N HIS A 78 -3.79 5.47 -10.05
CA HIS A 78 -2.52 6.16 -10.19
C HIS A 78 -2.13 6.91 -8.92
N PHE A 79 -0.84 7.06 -8.70
CA PHE A 79 -0.31 7.79 -7.58
C PHE A 79 -0.04 9.25 -7.95
N THR A 80 -0.48 10.16 -7.07
CA THR A 80 -0.26 11.60 -7.26
C THR A 80 0.65 12.17 -6.18
N ALA A 81 1.50 13.11 -6.56
CA ALA A 81 2.42 13.78 -5.65
C ALA A 81 1.73 14.82 -4.76
N SER A 82 0.62 15.39 -5.19
CA SER A 82 -0.08 16.43 -4.44
C SER A 82 -1.38 15.91 -3.82
N PRO A 83 -1.62 16.11 -2.52
CA PRO A 83 -2.87 15.72 -1.87
C PRO A 83 -4.09 16.44 -2.44
N ARG A 84 -3.93 17.59 -3.08
CA ARG A 84 -5.03 18.39 -3.66
C ARG A 84 -5.71 17.70 -4.84
N PHE A 85 -5.05 16.72 -5.45
CA PHE A 85 -5.58 15.96 -6.59
C PHE A 85 -5.92 14.52 -6.21
N ALA A 86 -5.83 14.18 -4.91
CA ALA A 86 -6.06 12.83 -4.43
C ALA A 86 -7.53 12.61 -4.05
N ASP A 87 -8.07 11.49 -4.51
CA ASP A 87 -9.37 10.95 -4.08
C ASP A 87 -9.21 10.09 -2.82
N MET A 88 -8.01 9.52 -2.62
CA MET A 88 -7.68 8.64 -1.51
C MET A 88 -6.32 8.99 -0.93
N LEU A 89 -6.24 9.00 0.40
CA LEU A 89 -5.00 9.00 1.15
C LEU A 89 -4.67 7.57 1.58
N LEU A 90 -3.52 7.08 1.18
CA LEU A 90 -3.00 5.77 1.56
C LEU A 90 -1.86 6.00 2.55
N VAL A 91 -2.09 5.74 3.83
CA VAL A 91 -1.18 6.11 4.91
C VAL A 91 -0.49 4.89 5.50
N THR A 92 0.82 4.94 5.62
CA THR A 92 1.67 3.86 6.12
C THR A 92 2.39 4.24 7.41
N GLY A 93 2.73 3.22 8.20
CA GLY A 93 3.50 3.34 9.43
C GLY A 93 2.71 3.85 10.64
N PRO A 94 3.25 3.68 11.85
CA PRO A 94 2.72 4.32 13.03
C PRO A 94 2.97 5.82 12.90
N VAL A 95 2.05 6.64 13.43
CA VAL A 95 2.25 8.09 13.33
C VAL A 95 3.36 8.52 14.28
N SER A 96 4.48 8.94 13.73
CA SER A 96 5.52 9.57 14.55
C SER A 96 5.10 10.99 14.94
N ARG A 97 5.55 11.45 16.11
CA ARG A 97 5.23 12.81 16.59
C ARG A 97 5.68 13.91 15.64
N ASN A 98 6.78 13.67 14.92
CA ASN A 98 7.28 14.61 13.92
C ASN A 98 6.39 14.69 12.69
N MET A 99 5.70 13.60 12.33
CA MET A 99 4.82 13.53 11.16
C MET A 99 3.36 13.88 11.46
N GLU A 100 2.96 13.99 12.72
CA GLU A 100 1.59 14.32 13.12
C GLU A 100 1.06 15.56 12.40
N ILE A 101 1.79 16.66 12.47
CA ILE A 101 1.38 17.93 11.85
C ILE A 101 1.34 17.82 10.32
N ALA A 102 2.32 17.12 9.73
CA ALA A 102 2.39 16.90 8.29
C ALA A 102 1.21 16.05 7.80
N LEU A 103 0.87 14.99 8.52
CA LEU A 103 -0.27 14.12 8.22
C LEU A 103 -1.60 14.89 8.28
N ARG A 104 -1.85 15.67 9.33
CA ARG A 104 -3.04 16.54 9.47
C ARG A 104 -3.14 17.53 8.32
N ARG A 105 -2.05 18.23 8.00
CA ARG A 105 -2.02 19.19 6.88
C ARG A 105 -2.27 18.52 5.53
N THR A 106 -1.77 17.31 5.34
CA THR A 106 -2.03 16.52 4.11
C THR A 106 -3.50 16.14 4.02
N TYR A 107 -4.08 15.70 5.14
CA TYR A 107 -5.50 15.38 5.23
C TYR A 107 -6.38 16.60 4.91
N ASP A 108 -6.08 17.75 5.50
CA ASP A 108 -6.84 19.00 5.27
C ASP A 108 -6.71 19.50 3.83
N ALA A 109 -5.56 19.28 3.20
CA ALA A 109 -5.30 19.70 1.82
C ALA A 109 -5.98 18.82 0.76
N ALA A 110 -6.37 17.60 1.10
CA ALA A 110 -7.09 16.72 0.19
C ALA A 110 -8.55 17.16 0.06
N PRO A 111 -9.14 17.18 -1.16
CA PRO A 111 -10.51 17.59 -1.39
C PRO A 111 -11.51 16.66 -0.72
N THR A 112 -12.72 17.14 -0.51
CA THR A 112 -13.84 16.35 0.01
C THR A 112 -14.84 16.08 -1.13
N PRO A 113 -15.35 14.85 -1.30
CA PRO A 113 -15.15 13.66 -0.47
C PRO A 113 -13.80 12.98 -0.73
N LYS A 114 -13.19 12.41 0.30
CA LYS A 114 -11.94 11.66 0.25
C LYS A 114 -12.04 10.37 1.04
N LEU A 115 -11.24 9.38 0.67
CA LEU A 115 -11.07 8.14 1.42
C LEU A 115 -9.71 8.15 2.14
N VAL A 116 -9.65 7.57 3.33
CA VAL A 116 -8.41 7.39 4.09
C VAL A 116 -8.26 5.92 4.44
N VAL A 117 -7.17 5.33 3.97
CA VAL A 117 -6.86 3.92 4.18
C VAL A 117 -5.55 3.79 4.96
N ALA A 118 -5.61 3.09 6.10
CA ALA A 118 -4.44 2.72 6.89
C ALA A 118 -3.84 1.42 6.35
N VAL A 119 -2.53 1.40 6.08
CA VAL A 119 -1.86 0.24 5.50
C VAL A 119 -0.92 -0.41 6.49
N GLY A 120 -1.11 -1.71 6.66
CA GLY A 120 -0.34 -2.56 7.54
C GLY A 120 -0.68 -2.38 9.02
N ASP A 121 -0.21 -3.31 9.86
CA ASP A 121 -0.50 -3.31 11.31
C ASP A 121 -0.02 -2.02 12.00
N CYS A 122 1.11 -1.47 11.54
CA CYS A 122 1.63 -0.21 12.06
C CYS A 122 0.68 0.96 11.82
N GLY A 123 0.08 1.04 10.64
CA GLY A 123 -0.91 2.06 10.30
C GLY A 123 -2.22 1.87 11.06
N CYS A 124 -2.69 0.63 11.18
CA CYS A 124 -3.98 0.31 11.80
C CYS A 124 -3.98 0.53 13.31
N ASN A 125 -2.95 0.06 14.02
CA ASN A 125 -2.94 0.06 15.49
C ASN A 125 -1.60 0.45 16.14
N GLY A 126 -0.62 0.84 15.33
CA GLY A 126 0.74 1.11 15.78
C GLY A 126 1.69 -0.10 15.70
N GLY A 127 1.15 -1.30 15.41
CA GLY A 127 1.93 -2.53 15.23
C GLY A 127 2.85 -2.84 16.40
N VAL A 128 4.06 -3.32 16.09
CA VAL A 128 5.10 -3.64 17.08
C VAL A 128 5.58 -2.41 17.86
N PHE A 129 5.50 -1.22 17.27
CA PHE A 129 5.98 0.02 17.92
C PHE A 129 5.00 0.57 18.94
N GLY A 130 3.69 0.40 18.69
CA GLY A 130 2.65 0.89 19.59
C GLY A 130 2.76 2.40 19.89
N GLU A 131 2.26 2.79 21.06
CA GLU A 131 2.37 4.16 21.54
C GLU A 131 3.62 4.33 22.41
N THR A 132 4.48 5.28 22.05
CA THR A 132 5.76 5.54 22.71
C THR A 132 6.01 7.05 22.80
N TYR A 133 7.17 7.43 23.37
CA TYR A 133 7.58 8.84 23.39
C TYR A 133 7.74 9.44 21.99
N ALA A 134 8.02 8.62 20.97
CA ALA A 134 8.24 9.05 19.58
C ALA A 134 7.06 8.74 18.66
N SER A 135 6.18 7.80 19.02
CA SER A 135 5.06 7.32 18.22
C SER A 135 3.73 7.55 18.94
N LEU A 136 2.73 8.00 18.17
CA LEU A 136 1.34 8.15 18.61
C LEU A 136 0.52 6.87 18.44
N GLY A 137 1.11 5.83 17.81
CA GLY A 137 0.40 4.60 17.48
C GLY A 137 -0.32 4.67 16.13
N GLY A 138 -1.54 4.12 16.05
CA GLY A 138 -2.32 4.05 14.82
C GLY A 138 -2.71 5.41 14.23
N ILE A 139 -3.03 5.40 12.94
CA ILE A 139 -3.39 6.60 12.16
C ILE A 139 -4.71 7.19 12.65
N ASP A 140 -5.63 6.35 13.11
CA ASP A 140 -6.95 6.71 13.66
C ASP A 140 -6.89 7.69 14.84
N LYS A 141 -5.78 7.73 15.56
CA LYS A 141 -5.54 8.68 16.64
C LYS A 141 -5.25 10.11 16.17
N VAL A 142 -4.96 10.29 14.88
CA VAL A 142 -4.55 11.59 14.32
C VAL A 142 -5.55 12.12 13.30
N ILE A 143 -6.05 11.26 12.41
CA ILE A 143 -7.02 11.59 11.37
C ILE A 143 -8.10 10.51 11.29
N PRO A 144 -9.32 10.82 10.83
CA PRO A 144 -10.33 9.79 10.55
C PRO A 144 -9.84 8.80 9.51
N VAL A 145 -10.08 7.51 9.74
CA VAL A 145 -9.72 6.40 8.86
C VAL A 145 -11.00 5.67 8.43
N ASP A 146 -11.12 5.36 7.14
CA ASP A 146 -12.28 4.67 6.57
C ASP A 146 -12.07 3.16 6.47
N ALA A 147 -10.79 2.71 6.28
CA ALA A 147 -10.41 1.30 6.21
C ALA A 147 -8.93 1.08 6.61
#